data_c175c7bc1f2beb3d7b7f06ca590eff7f
#
_entry.id   c175c7bc1f2beb3d7b7f06ca590eff7f
#
_cell.length_a   1.000
_cell.length_b   1.000
_cell.length_c   1.000
_cell.angle_alpha   90.00
_cell.angle_beta   90.00
_cell.angle_gamma   90.00
#
_symmetry.space_group_name_H-M   'P 1'
#
loop_
_entity.id
_entity.type
_entity.pdbx_description
1 polymer ?
#
loop_
_entity_poly.entity_id
_entity_poly.type
_entity_poly.pdbx_seq_one_letter_code
_entity_poly.pdbx_strand_id
1 'polypeptide(L)'
;NVLYLHMGRGVAIGIVIDGKLYYGKNGFAGEFGHIPFFDNEIICGCGKKGCLETEVSGIAIENKIVQLINNGVNTCLREMYDRGESIHINDIIAAAHNDDNLAIELIEEAGEKVGKAVAFLINTFNPETVIVGGNLAQAGEYLMLPLKSSTNKYSLNLVYKDTKFRVSKM
;
A
#
# COMPACT_ATOMS: atom_id res chain seq x y z
N ASN A 1 -7.90 11.92 -16.52
CA ASN A 1 -8.04 11.82 -15.06
C ASN A 1 -7.12 10.73 -14.55
N VAL A 2 -6.28 11.06 -13.56
CA VAL A 2 -5.25 10.13 -13.04
C VAL A 2 -5.30 10.14 -11.52
N LEU A 3 -5.15 8.95 -10.93
CA LEU A 3 -4.87 8.80 -9.50
C LEU A 3 -3.42 8.33 -9.34
N TYR A 4 -2.65 9.02 -8.51
CA TYR A 4 -1.30 8.60 -8.12
C TYR A 4 -1.35 8.09 -6.68
N LEU A 5 -1.26 6.78 -6.51
CA LEU A 5 -1.18 6.13 -5.21
C LEU A 5 0.28 6.08 -4.76
N HIS A 6 0.61 6.82 -3.73
CA HIS A 6 1.92 6.75 -3.08
C HIS A 6 1.89 5.72 -1.96
N MET A 7 2.74 4.71 -2.05
CA MET A 7 2.94 3.68 -1.03
C MET A 7 4.40 3.68 -0.58
N GLY A 8 4.68 4.38 0.50
CA GLY A 8 6.00 4.52 1.11
C GLY A 8 5.93 4.29 2.61
N ARG A 9 6.59 5.14 3.40
CA ARG A 9 6.46 5.12 4.87
C ARG A 9 5.01 5.31 5.32
N GLY A 10 4.25 6.14 4.61
CA GLY A 10 2.82 6.33 4.73
C GLY A 10 2.10 6.02 3.42
N VAL A 11 0.80 6.33 3.37
CA VAL A 11 -0.06 6.14 2.20
C VAL A 11 -0.82 7.42 1.88
N ALA A 12 -0.73 7.87 0.63
CA ALA A 12 -1.44 9.06 0.15
C ALA A 12 -1.86 8.89 -1.31
N ILE A 13 -2.75 9.77 -1.78
CA ILE A 13 -3.06 9.84 -3.21
C ILE A 13 -2.92 11.26 -3.76
N GLY A 14 -2.41 11.36 -4.99
CA GLY A 14 -2.57 12.53 -5.83
C GLY A 14 -3.75 12.35 -6.77
N ILE A 15 -4.60 13.35 -6.87
CA ILE A 15 -5.80 13.32 -7.71
C ILE A 15 -5.64 14.35 -8.83
N VAL A 16 -5.62 13.91 -10.08
CA VAL A 16 -5.55 14.78 -11.26
C VAL A 16 -6.86 14.68 -12.03
N ILE A 17 -7.55 15.81 -12.15
CA ILE A 17 -8.82 15.94 -12.89
C ILE A 17 -8.61 16.96 -14.00
N ASP A 18 -8.94 16.58 -15.24
CA ASP A 18 -8.78 17.42 -16.43
C ASP A 18 -7.36 18.02 -16.56
N GLY A 19 -6.35 17.17 -16.27
CA GLY A 19 -4.95 17.55 -16.35
C GLY A 19 -4.44 18.45 -15.21
N LYS A 20 -5.26 18.74 -14.20
CA LYS A 20 -4.90 19.60 -13.07
C LYS A 20 -4.90 18.82 -11.77
N LEU A 21 -3.86 19.03 -10.96
CA LEU A 21 -3.79 18.45 -9.61
C LEU A 21 -4.86 19.10 -8.71
N TYR A 22 -5.67 18.25 -8.09
CA TYR A 22 -6.70 18.68 -7.16
C TYR A 22 -6.12 18.79 -5.75
N TYR A 23 -6.04 20.00 -5.23
CA TYR A 23 -5.47 20.29 -3.90
C TYR A 23 -6.51 20.29 -2.78
N GLY A 24 -7.78 20.35 -3.09
CA GLY A 24 -8.83 20.65 -2.11
C GLY A 24 -8.75 22.10 -1.61
N LYS A 25 -9.58 22.42 -0.62
CA LYS A 25 -9.69 23.81 -0.09
C LYS A 25 -8.37 24.32 0.52
N ASN A 26 -7.67 23.47 1.27
CA ASN A 26 -6.50 23.87 2.08
C ASN A 26 -5.24 23.04 1.74
N GLY A 27 -5.19 22.37 0.61
CA GLY A 27 -4.06 21.52 0.22
C GLY A 27 -4.06 20.12 0.81
N PHE A 28 -5.13 19.72 1.51
CA PHE A 28 -5.24 18.39 2.17
C PHE A 28 -6.03 17.36 1.35
N ALA A 29 -6.22 17.56 0.06
CA ALA A 29 -6.79 16.50 -0.76
C ALA A 29 -5.82 15.33 -0.87
N GLY A 30 -6.35 14.11 -0.76
CA GLY A 30 -5.52 12.91 -0.93
C GLY A 30 -4.97 12.27 0.34
N GLU A 31 -5.42 12.71 1.53
CA GLU A 31 -5.10 12.09 2.84
C GLU A 31 -5.74 10.69 2.96
N PHE A 32 -5.55 9.88 1.93
CA PHE A 32 -6.18 8.57 1.75
C PHE A 32 -5.77 7.54 2.82
N GLY A 33 -4.52 7.62 3.28
CA GLY A 33 -4.01 6.77 4.35
C GLY A 33 -4.78 6.91 5.66
N HIS A 34 -5.43 8.08 5.88
CA HIS A 34 -6.11 8.39 7.13
C HIS A 34 -7.63 8.15 7.12
N ILE A 35 -8.15 7.52 6.06
CA ILE A 35 -9.55 7.07 6.08
C ILE A 35 -9.70 5.90 7.05
N PRO A 36 -10.77 5.84 7.87
CA PRO A 36 -11.06 4.71 8.75
C PRO A 36 -11.57 3.54 7.90
N PHE A 37 -10.66 2.67 7.51
CA PHE A 37 -10.92 1.59 6.55
C PHE A 37 -11.07 0.23 7.22
N PHE A 38 -10.41 0.06 8.38
CA PHE A 38 -10.43 -1.18 9.14
C PHE A 38 -11.15 -1.01 10.48
N ASP A 39 -11.85 -2.04 10.89
CA ASP A 39 -12.39 -2.15 12.25
C ASP A 39 -11.34 -2.82 13.16
N ASN A 40 -10.31 -2.05 13.51
CA ASN A 40 -9.23 -2.47 14.40
C ASN A 40 -8.89 -1.38 15.41
N GLU A 41 -8.15 -1.77 16.48
CA GLU A 41 -7.77 -0.90 17.59
C GLU A 41 -6.38 -0.24 17.37
N ILE A 42 -5.79 -0.35 16.19
CA ILE A 42 -4.46 0.20 15.90
C ILE A 42 -4.56 1.72 15.79
N ILE A 43 -3.80 2.40 16.66
CA ILE A 43 -3.76 3.87 16.67
C ILE A 43 -2.83 4.36 15.57
N CYS A 44 -3.38 5.17 14.67
CA CYS A 44 -2.62 5.86 13.64
C CYS A 44 -1.87 7.07 14.20
N GLY A 45 -0.79 7.49 13.55
CA GLY A 45 -0.09 8.73 13.88
C GLY A 45 -0.97 10.00 13.88
N CYS A 46 -2.12 9.97 13.18
CA CYS A 46 -3.11 11.04 13.21
C CYS A 46 -4.01 11.03 14.48
N GLY A 47 -3.81 10.08 15.39
CA GLY A 47 -4.57 9.92 16.64
C GLY A 47 -5.87 9.13 16.51
N LYS A 48 -6.25 8.69 15.32
CA LYS A 48 -7.47 7.88 15.08
C LYS A 48 -7.12 6.40 14.97
N LYS A 49 -8.13 5.53 15.07
CA LYS A 49 -8.01 4.08 14.90
C LYS A 49 -8.53 3.65 13.54
N GLY A 50 -8.00 2.50 13.06
CA GLY A 50 -8.50 1.85 11.85
C GLY A 50 -8.15 2.55 10.53
N CYS A 51 -7.22 3.49 10.53
CA CYS A 51 -6.76 4.14 9.30
C CYS A 51 -6.16 3.13 8.32
N LEU A 52 -6.38 3.32 7.02
CA LEU A 52 -5.82 2.46 5.97
C LEU A 52 -4.29 2.30 6.13
N GLU A 53 -3.59 3.40 6.42
CA GLU A 53 -2.14 3.46 6.58
C GLU A 53 -1.61 2.48 7.64
N THR A 54 -2.37 2.22 8.71
CA THR A 54 -1.93 1.37 9.82
C THR A 54 -1.72 -0.09 9.45
N GLU A 55 -2.19 -0.52 8.29
CA GLU A 55 -2.05 -1.91 7.84
C GLU A 55 -1.36 -2.08 6.47
N VAL A 56 -1.22 -1.01 5.69
CA VAL A 56 -0.70 -1.13 4.32
C VAL A 56 0.53 -0.25 4.04
N SER A 57 0.96 0.56 4.99
CA SER A 57 2.16 1.39 4.83
C SER A 57 3.44 0.58 5.05
N GLY A 58 4.57 1.13 4.57
CA GLY A 58 5.89 0.54 4.84
C GLY A 58 6.15 0.37 6.33
N ILE A 59 5.82 1.37 7.16
CA ILE A 59 5.95 1.28 8.62
C ILE A 59 5.07 0.16 9.21
N ALA A 60 3.85 -0.02 8.69
CA ALA A 60 2.98 -1.09 9.16
C ALA A 60 3.58 -2.47 8.88
N ILE A 61 4.15 -2.67 7.70
CA ILE A 61 4.81 -3.91 7.29
C ILE A 61 6.09 -4.14 8.10
N GLU A 62 6.91 -3.09 8.33
CA GLU A 62 8.11 -3.13 9.17
C GLU A 62 7.77 -3.58 10.60
N ASN A 63 6.75 -3.00 11.21
CA ASN A 63 6.29 -3.38 12.55
C ASN A 63 5.77 -4.82 12.59
N LYS A 64 5.03 -5.23 11.57
CA LYS A 64 4.42 -6.56 11.50
C LYS A 64 5.48 -7.66 11.35
N ILE A 65 6.49 -7.46 10.50
CA ILE A 65 7.56 -8.46 10.33
C ILE A 65 8.37 -8.63 11.61
N VAL A 66 8.69 -7.53 12.33
CA VAL A 66 9.37 -7.58 13.62
C VAL A 66 8.55 -8.35 14.66
N GLN A 67 7.25 -8.12 14.72
CA GLN A 67 6.35 -8.85 15.60
C GLN A 67 6.34 -10.36 15.29
N LEU A 68 6.30 -10.73 14.01
CA LEU A 68 6.30 -12.13 13.58
C LEU A 68 7.63 -12.83 13.84
N ILE A 69 8.76 -12.13 13.67
CA ILE A 69 10.08 -12.62 14.05
C ILE A 69 10.13 -12.90 15.57
N ASN A 70 9.61 -12.00 16.41
CA ASN A 70 9.52 -12.20 17.86
C ASN A 70 8.66 -13.41 18.24
N ASN A 71 7.63 -13.69 17.46
CA ASN A 71 6.77 -14.86 17.64
C ASN A 71 7.37 -16.17 17.07
N GLY A 72 8.61 -16.14 16.61
CA GLY A 72 9.34 -17.32 16.12
C GLY A 72 9.13 -17.67 14.66
N VAL A 73 8.48 -16.81 13.87
CA VAL A 73 8.33 -17.04 12.42
C VAL A 73 9.69 -16.95 11.74
N ASN A 74 9.96 -17.90 10.83
CA ASN A 74 11.23 -17.96 10.11
C ASN A 74 11.26 -17.01 8.92
N THR A 75 12.37 -16.31 8.75
CA THR A 75 12.66 -15.40 7.64
C THR A 75 14.17 -15.20 7.52
N CYS A 76 14.67 -14.88 6.34
CA CYS A 76 16.08 -14.52 6.14
C CYS A 76 16.49 -13.24 6.87
N LEU A 77 15.52 -12.39 7.28
CA LEU A 77 15.77 -11.15 8.02
C LEU A 77 16.03 -11.37 9.52
N ARG A 78 15.89 -12.61 10.02
CA ARG A 78 16.15 -12.93 11.44
C ARG A 78 17.56 -12.58 11.87
N GLU A 79 18.58 -12.88 11.06
CA GLU A 79 19.96 -12.58 11.41
C GLU A 79 20.21 -11.07 11.60
N MET A 80 19.58 -10.24 10.74
CA MET A 80 19.62 -8.79 10.84
C MET A 80 18.98 -8.33 12.16
N TYR A 81 17.81 -8.90 12.48
CA TYR A 81 17.09 -8.62 13.73
C TYR A 81 17.92 -9.01 14.96
N ASP A 82 18.51 -10.21 14.98
CA ASP A 82 19.29 -10.73 16.11
C ASP A 82 20.58 -9.92 16.36
N ARG A 83 21.11 -9.25 15.32
CA ARG A 83 22.21 -8.27 15.45
C ARG A 83 21.77 -6.91 16.00
N GLY A 84 20.45 -6.71 16.25
CA GLY A 84 19.89 -5.44 16.72
C GLY A 84 19.78 -4.37 15.63
N GLU A 85 19.85 -4.74 14.35
CA GLU A 85 19.67 -3.84 13.23
C GLU A 85 18.18 -3.58 12.98
N SER A 86 17.84 -2.36 12.55
CA SER A 86 16.47 -2.03 12.16
C SER A 86 16.15 -2.62 10.80
N ILE A 87 15.01 -3.30 10.70
CA ILE A 87 14.50 -3.82 9.42
C ILE A 87 13.61 -2.74 8.79
N HIS A 88 13.97 -2.31 7.59
CA HIS A 88 13.23 -1.32 6.82
C HIS A 88 12.53 -1.94 5.62
N ILE A 89 11.57 -1.23 5.04
CA ILE A 89 10.76 -1.74 3.92
C ILE A 89 11.62 -2.18 2.73
N ASN A 90 12.75 -1.52 2.49
CA ASN A 90 13.65 -1.91 1.40
C ASN A 90 14.32 -3.28 1.65
N ASP A 91 14.59 -3.61 2.91
CA ASP A 91 15.15 -4.92 3.29
C ASP A 91 14.09 -6.01 3.09
N ILE A 92 12.83 -5.71 3.42
CA ILE A 92 11.70 -6.62 3.21
C ILE A 92 11.44 -6.84 1.71
N ILE A 93 11.51 -5.79 0.90
CA ILE A 93 11.38 -5.90 -0.56
C ILE A 93 12.53 -6.74 -1.14
N ALA A 94 13.76 -6.51 -0.67
CA ALA A 94 14.91 -7.31 -1.09
C ALA A 94 14.77 -8.79 -0.68
N ALA A 95 14.27 -9.06 0.53
CA ALA A 95 13.98 -10.42 1.00
C ALA A 95 12.92 -11.10 0.11
N ALA A 96 11.84 -10.40 -0.24
CA ALA A 96 10.80 -10.92 -1.13
C ALA A 96 11.36 -11.27 -2.52
N HIS A 97 12.24 -10.44 -3.08
CA HIS A 97 12.93 -10.74 -4.34
C HIS A 97 13.93 -11.88 -4.24
N ASN A 98 14.31 -12.30 -3.05
CA ASN A 98 15.12 -13.48 -2.75
C ASN A 98 14.28 -14.65 -2.22
N ASP A 99 13.00 -14.71 -2.59
CA ASP A 99 12.07 -15.80 -2.29
C ASP A 99 11.80 -16.02 -0.78
N ASP A 100 11.92 -14.99 0.06
CA ASP A 100 11.50 -15.06 1.46
C ASP A 100 9.96 -15.05 1.55
N ASN A 101 9.39 -16.18 1.96
CA ASN A 101 7.94 -16.35 1.99
C ASN A 101 7.23 -15.35 2.91
N LEU A 102 7.80 -15.05 4.09
CA LEU A 102 7.19 -14.09 5.01
C LEU A 102 7.13 -12.69 4.41
N ALA A 103 8.21 -12.24 3.78
CA ALA A 103 8.27 -10.95 3.13
C ALA A 103 7.27 -10.87 1.96
N ILE A 104 7.17 -11.92 1.14
CA ILE A 104 6.20 -12.01 0.05
C ILE A 104 4.78 -11.91 0.60
N GLU A 105 4.40 -12.73 1.58
CA GLU A 105 3.06 -12.76 2.18
C GLU A 105 2.64 -11.38 2.73
N LEU A 106 3.54 -10.68 3.42
CA LEU A 106 3.25 -9.36 3.98
C LEU A 106 3.01 -8.30 2.90
N ILE A 107 3.79 -8.34 1.81
CA ILE A 107 3.61 -7.42 0.68
C ILE A 107 2.31 -7.72 -0.07
N GLU A 108 2.02 -8.99 -0.31
CA GLU A 108 0.77 -9.43 -0.95
C GLU A 108 -0.46 -9.04 -0.14
N GLU A 109 -0.42 -9.25 1.18
CA GLU A 109 -1.49 -8.84 2.09
C GLU A 109 -1.74 -7.32 2.04
N ALA A 110 -0.68 -6.52 2.03
CA ALA A 110 -0.79 -5.06 1.88
C ALA A 110 -1.39 -4.69 0.52
N GLY A 111 -0.98 -5.37 -0.55
CA GLY A 111 -1.52 -5.20 -1.89
C GLY A 111 -3.02 -5.50 -1.96
N GLU A 112 -3.45 -6.61 -1.36
CA GLU A 112 -4.87 -6.99 -1.31
C GLU A 112 -5.70 -5.95 -0.55
N LYS A 113 -5.24 -5.52 0.63
CA LYS A 113 -5.93 -4.53 1.45
C LYS A 113 -6.05 -3.18 0.76
N VAL A 114 -4.95 -2.67 0.20
CA VAL A 114 -4.97 -1.40 -0.52
C VAL A 114 -5.79 -1.49 -1.80
N GLY A 115 -5.79 -2.63 -2.49
CA GLY A 115 -6.61 -2.85 -3.68
C GLY A 115 -8.10 -2.70 -3.41
N LYS A 116 -8.58 -3.19 -2.27
CA LYS A 116 -9.96 -2.97 -1.82
C LYS A 116 -10.26 -1.48 -1.63
N ALA A 117 -9.34 -0.72 -1.05
CA ALA A 117 -9.49 0.72 -0.88
C ALA A 117 -9.44 1.47 -2.22
N VAL A 118 -8.56 1.05 -3.14
CA VAL A 118 -8.47 1.62 -4.50
C VAL A 118 -9.76 1.40 -5.29
N ALA A 119 -10.49 0.31 -5.06
CA ALA A 119 -11.78 0.07 -5.69
C ALA A 119 -12.80 1.18 -5.39
N PHE A 120 -12.81 1.73 -4.16
CA PHE A 120 -13.65 2.89 -3.83
C PHE A 120 -13.27 4.12 -4.66
N LEU A 121 -11.96 4.34 -4.83
CA LEU A 121 -11.49 5.47 -5.63
C LEU A 121 -11.85 5.32 -7.10
N ILE A 122 -11.70 4.12 -7.66
CA ILE A 122 -12.07 3.83 -9.05
C ILE A 122 -13.58 4.04 -9.26
N ASN A 123 -14.41 3.54 -8.37
CA ASN A 123 -15.85 3.74 -8.44
C ASN A 123 -16.27 5.20 -8.25
N THR A 124 -15.49 6.00 -7.53
CA THR A 124 -15.80 7.40 -7.23
C THR A 124 -15.33 8.34 -8.33
N PHE A 125 -14.11 8.15 -8.83
CA PHE A 125 -13.44 9.10 -9.74
C PHE A 125 -13.42 8.64 -11.20
N ASN A 126 -13.70 7.36 -11.46
CA ASN A 126 -13.60 6.75 -12.79
C ASN A 126 -12.32 7.21 -13.53
N PRO A 127 -11.11 6.93 -13.00
CA PRO A 127 -9.87 7.43 -13.55
C PRO A 127 -9.48 6.62 -14.80
N GLU A 128 -8.81 7.26 -15.76
CA GLU A 128 -8.19 6.60 -16.90
C GLU A 128 -6.99 5.74 -16.46
N THR A 129 -6.26 6.21 -15.43
CA THR A 129 -5.05 5.54 -14.96
C THR A 129 -4.90 5.67 -13.46
N VAL A 130 -4.52 4.57 -12.82
CA VAL A 130 -3.98 4.52 -11.47
C VAL A 130 -2.49 4.24 -11.57
N ILE A 131 -1.68 5.15 -11.05
CA ILE A 131 -0.22 5.00 -10.99
C ILE A 131 0.14 4.67 -9.55
N VAL A 132 0.87 3.58 -9.33
CA VAL A 132 1.37 3.17 -8.01
C VAL A 132 2.85 3.54 -7.93
N GLY A 133 3.22 4.32 -6.93
CA GLY A 133 4.59 4.77 -6.69
C GLY A 133 4.97 4.69 -5.21
N GLY A 134 6.16 5.18 -4.87
CA GLY A 134 6.77 5.04 -3.56
C GLY A 134 7.60 3.76 -3.43
N ASN A 135 8.30 3.60 -2.30
CA ASN A 135 9.24 2.50 -2.12
C ASN A 135 8.57 1.12 -2.27
N LEU A 136 7.35 0.97 -1.75
CA LEU A 136 6.66 -0.31 -1.80
C LEU A 136 6.31 -0.76 -3.24
N ALA A 137 6.18 0.18 -4.16
CA ALA A 137 5.97 -0.15 -5.58
C ALA A 137 7.14 -0.92 -6.21
N GLN A 138 8.35 -0.85 -5.61
CA GLN A 138 9.53 -1.61 -6.05
C GLN A 138 9.39 -3.12 -5.79
N ALA A 139 8.44 -3.55 -4.97
CA ALA A 139 8.11 -4.97 -4.81
C ALA A 139 7.52 -5.60 -6.10
N GLY A 140 7.19 -4.78 -7.10
CA GLY A 140 6.77 -5.24 -8.42
C GLY A 140 5.47 -6.05 -8.37
N GLU A 141 5.49 -7.25 -8.94
CA GLU A 141 4.31 -8.11 -9.07
C GLU A 141 3.80 -8.62 -7.71
N TYR A 142 4.65 -8.77 -6.69
CA TYR A 142 4.22 -9.15 -5.33
C TYR A 142 3.22 -8.16 -4.72
N LEU A 143 3.33 -6.88 -5.06
CA LEU A 143 2.36 -5.87 -4.68
C LEU A 143 1.24 -5.72 -5.72
N MET A 144 1.61 -5.65 -7.00
CA MET A 144 0.69 -5.21 -8.07
C MET A 144 -0.36 -6.26 -8.43
N LEU A 145 -0.04 -7.57 -8.38
CA LEU A 145 -1.02 -8.62 -8.69
C LEU A 145 -2.15 -8.67 -7.67
N PRO A 146 -1.90 -8.79 -6.35
CA PRO A 146 -2.96 -8.79 -5.35
C PRO A 146 -3.73 -7.46 -5.32
N LEU A 147 -3.06 -6.31 -5.52
CA LEU A 147 -3.70 -5.02 -5.62
C LEU A 147 -4.73 -4.99 -6.77
N LYS A 148 -4.32 -5.36 -7.98
CA LYS A 148 -5.22 -5.40 -9.14
C LYS A 148 -6.36 -6.40 -8.96
N SER A 149 -6.06 -7.61 -8.45
CA SER A 149 -7.05 -8.65 -8.20
C SER A 149 -8.12 -8.17 -7.21
N SER A 150 -7.69 -7.60 -6.10
CA SER A 150 -8.58 -7.07 -5.08
C SER A 150 -9.38 -5.86 -5.61
N THR A 151 -8.74 -4.96 -6.35
CA THR A 151 -9.45 -3.84 -6.98
C THR A 151 -10.53 -4.32 -7.93
N ASN A 152 -10.25 -5.30 -8.78
CA ASN A 152 -11.24 -5.87 -9.69
C ASN A 152 -12.42 -6.52 -8.93
N LYS A 153 -12.13 -7.21 -7.84
CA LYS A 153 -13.14 -7.88 -7.01
C LYS A 153 -14.17 -6.91 -6.41
N TYR A 154 -13.73 -5.71 -6.02
CA TYR A 154 -14.54 -4.75 -5.26
C TYR A 154 -15.00 -3.52 -6.04
N SER A 155 -14.57 -3.36 -7.29
CA SER A 155 -15.03 -2.28 -8.18
C SER A 155 -16.08 -2.77 -9.18
N LEU A 156 -16.80 -1.82 -9.78
CA LEU A 156 -17.69 -2.12 -10.89
C LEU A 156 -16.88 -2.57 -12.11
N ASN A 157 -17.20 -3.73 -12.65
CA ASN A 157 -16.46 -4.30 -13.80
C ASN A 157 -16.35 -3.35 -15.00
N LEU A 158 -17.39 -2.57 -15.25
CA LEU A 158 -17.42 -1.60 -16.35
C LEU A 158 -16.34 -0.52 -16.16
N VAL A 159 -16.19 -0.03 -14.94
CA VAL A 159 -15.20 1.02 -14.60
C VAL A 159 -13.79 0.43 -14.56
N TYR A 160 -13.63 -0.73 -13.92
CA TYR A 160 -12.32 -1.38 -13.80
C TYR A 160 -11.67 -1.70 -15.15
N LYS A 161 -12.46 -2.19 -16.12
CA LYS A 161 -11.95 -2.57 -17.46
C LYS A 161 -11.33 -1.41 -18.22
N ASP A 162 -11.81 -0.20 -18.00
CA ASP A 162 -11.32 1.00 -18.67
C ASP A 162 -10.17 1.68 -17.91
N THR A 163 -9.91 1.29 -16.65
CA THR A 163 -8.84 1.84 -15.82
C THR A 163 -7.52 1.11 -16.05
N LYS A 164 -6.47 1.84 -16.40
CA LYS A 164 -5.11 1.30 -16.56
C LYS A 164 -4.32 1.40 -15.26
N PHE A 165 -3.61 0.34 -14.91
CA PHE A 165 -2.66 0.34 -13.78
C PHE A 165 -1.24 0.46 -14.29
N ARG A 166 -0.45 1.34 -13.68
CA ARG A 166 0.96 1.55 -14.00
C ARG A 166 1.78 1.65 -12.72
N VAL A 167 3.05 1.24 -12.79
CA VAL A 167 4.03 1.49 -11.73
C VAL A 167 4.82 2.73 -12.11
N SER A 168 5.06 3.62 -11.14
CA SER A 168 5.93 4.78 -11.32
C SER A 168 7.37 4.32 -11.52
N LYS A 169 8.08 5.01 -12.41
CA LYS A 169 9.52 4.77 -12.63
C LYS A 169 10.40 5.70 -11.77
N MET A 170 9.78 6.51 -10.91
CA MET A 170 10.47 7.42 -9.98
C MET A 170 10.56 6.79 -8.61
#